data_e5d4d26de613dde41f8c5f45f0454167
#
_entry.id   e5d4d26de613dde41f8c5f45f0454167
#
_cell.length_a   1.000
_cell.length_b   1.000
_cell.length_c   1.000
_cell.angle_alpha   90.00
_cell.angle_beta   90.00
_cell.angle_gamma   90.00
#
_symmetry.space_group_name_H-M   'P 1'
#
loop_
_entity.id
_entity.type
_entity.pdbx_description
1 polymer ?
#
loop_
_entity_poly.entity_id
_entity_poly.type
_entity_poly.pdbx_seq_one_letter_code
_entity_poly.pdbx_strand_id
1 'polypeptide(L)'
;WDQLDLDQCFLEALQPRVNITDGGLVWIEKTKAATLIDIDTQKLILNSDEDMFAFCKKAYIRCLEEIKLRNIGGMILIDFPRMSSTKKKLLHKKIDEIGKKYFTDGKFLGFSKLLLYEIYIPRNLALLENFYENSDQFNLQNDLRSLWRASKKIKSKDKLQFICGNNLYKKIINKKYPSFIKVIQRNDLPNNYGELLETN
;
A
#
# COMPACT_ATOMS: atom_id res chain seq x y z
N TRP A 1 8.50 -2.91 -18.76
CA TRP A 1 8.54 -2.92 -17.30
C TRP A 1 9.43 -1.78 -16.78
N ASP A 2 10.63 -1.58 -17.32
CA ASP A 2 11.60 -0.59 -16.84
C ASP A 2 11.18 0.88 -17.04
N GLN A 3 10.19 1.17 -17.89
CA GLN A 3 9.71 2.54 -18.15
C GLN A 3 8.67 3.03 -17.15
N LEU A 4 8.00 2.14 -16.41
CA LEU A 4 6.86 2.46 -15.54
C LEU A 4 7.15 2.26 -14.05
N ASP A 5 8.36 1.97 -13.64
CA ASP A 5 8.73 1.68 -12.23
C ASP A 5 7.62 0.96 -11.41
N LEU A 6 7.10 -0.13 -11.98
CA LEU A 6 5.95 -0.86 -11.42
C LEU A 6 6.22 -1.41 -10.02
N ASP A 7 7.48 -1.69 -9.69
CA ASP A 7 7.83 -2.16 -8.35
C ASP A 7 7.66 -1.04 -7.31
N GLN A 8 8.02 0.20 -7.68
CA GLN A 8 7.78 1.35 -6.81
C GLN A 8 6.29 1.59 -6.61
N CYS A 9 5.50 1.55 -7.69
CA CYS A 9 4.04 1.67 -7.60
C CYS A 9 3.43 0.57 -6.72
N PHE A 10 3.97 -0.65 -6.79
CA PHE A 10 3.50 -1.76 -5.97
C PHE A 10 3.84 -1.56 -4.49
N LEU A 11 5.06 -1.11 -4.18
CA LEU A 11 5.49 -0.79 -2.82
C LEU A 11 4.66 0.38 -2.24
N GLU A 12 4.38 1.39 -3.04
CA GLU A 12 3.50 2.50 -2.63
C GLU A 12 2.08 2.02 -2.36
N ALA A 13 1.55 1.12 -3.20
CA ALA A 13 0.22 0.53 -3.00
C ALA A 13 0.12 -0.33 -1.74
N LEU A 14 1.23 -0.78 -1.15
CA LEU A 14 1.25 -1.54 0.11
C LEU A 14 1.43 -0.66 1.35
N GLN A 15 1.75 0.64 1.18
CA GLN A 15 1.90 1.53 2.32
C GLN A 15 0.56 1.75 3.03
N PRO A 16 0.52 1.73 4.38
CA PRO A 16 -0.72 2.00 5.11
C PRO A 16 -1.20 3.43 4.92
N ARG A 17 -0.28 4.34 4.60
CA ARG A 17 -0.52 5.77 4.45
C ARG A 17 -0.73 6.15 2.99
N VAL A 18 -1.87 6.79 2.70
CA VAL A 18 -2.27 7.22 1.35
C VAL A 18 -2.61 8.70 1.35
N ASN A 19 -1.97 9.46 0.49
CA ASN A 19 -2.26 10.87 0.34
C ASN A 19 -3.55 11.09 -0.46
N ILE A 20 -4.33 12.08 -0.05
CA ILE A 20 -5.49 12.58 -0.79
C ILE A 20 -5.02 13.76 -1.66
N THR A 21 -5.46 13.81 -2.91
CA THR A 21 -5.18 14.96 -3.79
C THR A 21 -5.72 16.24 -3.16
N ASP A 22 -4.94 17.31 -3.17
CA ASP A 22 -5.22 18.63 -2.56
C ASP A 22 -5.17 18.64 -1.03
N GLY A 23 -4.63 17.60 -0.42
CA GLY A 23 -4.34 17.52 1.01
C GLY A 23 -5.20 16.51 1.78
N GLY A 24 -4.77 16.23 3.01
CA GLY A 24 -5.34 15.17 3.83
C GLY A 24 -4.72 13.80 3.56
N LEU A 25 -5.13 12.84 4.35
CA LEU A 25 -4.50 11.54 4.43
C LEU A 25 -5.53 10.45 4.75
N VAL A 26 -5.31 9.27 4.22
CA VAL A 26 -6.02 8.05 4.58
C VAL A 26 -5.02 7.08 5.18
N TRP A 27 -5.33 6.54 6.36
CA TRP A 27 -4.63 5.41 6.95
C TRP A 27 -5.43 4.14 6.77
N ILE A 28 -4.81 3.09 6.27
CA ILE A 28 -5.47 1.80 6.04
C ILE A 28 -4.74 0.75 6.86
N GLU A 29 -5.41 0.25 7.88
CA GLU A 29 -4.88 -0.75 8.79
C GLU A 29 -5.74 -2.00 8.75
N LYS A 30 -5.09 -3.14 8.55
CA LYS A 30 -5.75 -4.43 8.50
C LYS A 30 -5.58 -5.19 9.81
N THR A 31 -6.70 -5.69 10.31
CA THR A 31 -6.73 -6.63 11.42
C THR A 31 -7.23 -8.00 10.93
N LYS A 32 -7.21 -9.03 11.81
CA LYS A 32 -7.78 -10.35 11.48
C LYS A 32 -9.29 -10.29 11.20
N ALA A 33 -10.00 -9.36 11.82
CA ALA A 33 -11.46 -9.27 11.76
C ALA A 33 -11.96 -8.26 10.72
N ALA A 34 -11.28 -7.12 10.57
CA ALA A 34 -11.74 -6.01 9.75
C ALA A 34 -10.56 -5.20 9.21
N THR A 35 -10.82 -4.39 8.19
CA THR A 35 -9.92 -3.31 7.78
C THR A 35 -10.45 -2.01 8.37
N LEU A 36 -9.59 -1.28 9.06
CA LEU A 36 -9.87 0.04 9.60
C LEU A 36 -9.28 1.09 8.67
N ILE A 37 -10.07 2.11 8.38
CA ILE A 37 -9.64 3.23 7.54
C ILE A 37 -9.92 4.51 8.31
N ASP A 38 -8.86 5.29 8.58
CA ASP A 38 -8.96 6.59 9.22
C ASP A 38 -8.71 7.69 8.20
N ILE A 39 -9.56 8.72 8.19
CA ILE A 39 -9.47 9.89 7.29
C ILE A 39 -9.03 11.09 8.11
N ASP A 40 -7.81 11.56 7.86
CA ASP A 40 -7.22 12.70 8.53
C ASP A 40 -7.14 13.92 7.60
N THR A 41 -7.67 15.04 8.04
CA THR A 41 -7.59 16.33 7.32
C THR A 41 -6.19 16.94 7.35
N GLN A 42 -5.33 16.48 8.28
CA GLN A 42 -4.01 17.06 8.55
C GLN A 42 -4.07 18.57 8.79
N LYS A 43 -3.33 19.33 7.99
CA LYS A 43 -3.23 20.79 8.07
C LYS A 43 -4.23 21.52 7.18
N LEU A 44 -5.21 20.80 6.62
CA LEU A 44 -6.23 21.47 5.80
C LEU A 44 -7.08 22.41 6.64
N ILE A 45 -7.22 23.63 6.17
CA ILE A 45 -8.14 24.61 6.75
C ILE A 45 -9.47 24.45 6.02
N LEU A 46 -10.43 23.83 6.69
CA LEU A 46 -11.79 23.64 6.19
C LEU A 46 -12.70 24.63 6.93
N ASN A 47 -13.05 25.72 6.25
CA ASN A 47 -13.71 26.86 6.89
C ASN A 47 -15.23 26.70 7.03
N SER A 48 -15.81 25.70 6.37
CA SER A 48 -17.25 25.47 6.36
C SER A 48 -17.61 24.00 6.43
N ASP A 49 -18.86 23.71 6.79
CA ASP A 49 -19.45 22.37 6.72
C ASP A 49 -19.49 21.86 5.26
N GLU A 50 -19.58 22.77 4.28
CA GLU A 50 -19.52 22.47 2.86
C GLU A 50 -18.15 21.97 2.45
N ASP A 51 -17.08 22.63 2.92
CA ASP A 51 -15.70 22.22 2.64
C ASP A 51 -15.44 20.84 3.24
N MET A 52 -15.85 20.62 4.50
CA MET A 52 -15.73 19.33 5.17
C MET A 52 -16.50 18.23 4.41
N PHE A 53 -17.71 18.51 3.96
CA PHE A 53 -18.51 17.57 3.17
C PHE A 53 -17.82 17.21 1.85
N ALA A 54 -17.32 18.23 1.14
CA ALA A 54 -16.61 18.01 -0.14
C ALA A 54 -15.34 17.19 0.06
N PHE A 55 -14.57 17.51 1.12
CA PHE A 55 -13.39 16.75 1.51
C PHE A 55 -13.73 15.29 1.83
N CYS A 56 -14.71 15.03 2.70
CA CYS A 56 -15.09 13.66 3.07
C CYS A 56 -15.56 12.84 1.85
N LYS A 57 -16.29 13.45 0.91
CA LYS A 57 -16.68 12.78 -0.33
C LYS A 57 -15.46 12.40 -1.17
N LYS A 58 -14.48 13.29 -1.31
CA LYS A 58 -13.23 13.05 -2.04
C LYS A 58 -12.38 11.98 -1.37
N ALA A 59 -12.21 12.07 -0.05
CA ALA A 59 -11.51 11.07 0.75
C ALA A 59 -12.15 9.68 0.62
N TYR A 60 -13.48 9.61 0.64
CA TYR A 60 -14.18 8.34 0.45
C TYR A 60 -13.92 7.71 -0.93
N ILE A 61 -13.92 8.50 -2.00
CA ILE A 61 -13.56 8.01 -3.34
C ILE A 61 -12.15 7.42 -3.30
N ARG A 62 -11.21 8.11 -2.68
CA ARG A 62 -9.84 7.62 -2.51
C ARG A 62 -9.79 6.30 -1.73
N CYS A 63 -10.57 6.16 -0.66
CA CYS A 63 -10.71 4.89 0.07
C CYS A 63 -11.20 3.76 -0.85
N LEU A 64 -12.23 4.00 -1.67
CA LEU A 64 -12.75 2.98 -2.59
C LEU A 64 -11.73 2.56 -3.65
N GLU A 65 -10.95 3.50 -4.18
CA GLU A 65 -9.85 3.23 -5.10
C GLU A 65 -8.80 2.32 -4.46
N GLU A 66 -8.40 2.62 -3.23
CA GLU A 66 -7.43 1.80 -2.48
C GLU A 66 -7.99 0.41 -2.12
N ILE A 67 -9.24 0.33 -1.69
CA ILE A 67 -9.93 -0.93 -1.43
C ILE A 67 -9.90 -1.82 -2.68
N LYS A 68 -10.18 -1.23 -3.85
CA LYS A 68 -10.17 -1.94 -5.14
C LYS A 68 -8.76 -2.33 -5.55
N LEU A 69 -7.80 -1.41 -5.46
CA LEU A 69 -6.40 -1.65 -5.82
C LEU A 69 -5.78 -2.78 -5.00
N ARG A 70 -6.06 -2.81 -3.69
CA ARG A 70 -5.49 -3.79 -2.75
C ARG A 70 -6.32 -5.07 -2.64
N ASN A 71 -7.43 -5.19 -3.36
CA ASN A 71 -8.40 -6.30 -3.25
C ASN A 71 -8.90 -6.50 -1.81
N ILE A 72 -9.12 -5.41 -1.07
CA ILE A 72 -9.60 -5.47 0.31
C ILE A 72 -11.05 -5.95 0.31
N GLY A 73 -11.31 -7.04 1.03
CA GLY A 73 -12.65 -7.59 1.23
C GLY A 73 -12.91 -7.94 2.69
N GLY A 74 -14.14 -8.28 2.99
CA GLY A 74 -14.66 -8.52 4.33
C GLY A 74 -15.26 -7.25 4.94
N MET A 75 -15.17 -7.13 6.26
CA MET A 75 -15.67 -5.97 6.99
C MET A 75 -14.67 -4.81 6.90
N ILE A 76 -15.16 -3.63 6.55
CA ILE A 76 -14.37 -2.40 6.42
C ILE A 76 -15.09 -1.33 7.23
N LEU A 77 -14.34 -0.64 8.08
CA LEU A 77 -14.83 0.44 8.95
C LEU A 77 -14.05 1.70 8.61
N ILE A 78 -14.78 2.77 8.24
CA ILE A 78 -14.17 4.06 7.89
C ILE A 78 -14.53 5.09 8.95
N ASP A 79 -13.50 5.68 9.55
CA ASP A 79 -13.66 6.84 10.44
C ASP A 79 -13.55 8.13 9.63
N PHE A 80 -14.63 8.92 9.68
CA PHE A 80 -14.70 10.19 9.00
C PHE A 80 -14.46 11.34 9.99
N PRO A 81 -13.83 12.44 9.57
CA PRO A 81 -13.73 13.64 10.36
C PRO A 81 -15.09 14.10 10.88
N ARG A 82 -15.10 14.75 12.02
CA ARG A 82 -16.32 15.26 12.65
C ARG A 82 -17.04 16.26 11.76
N MET A 83 -18.34 16.09 11.62
CA MET A 83 -19.22 16.99 10.87
C MET A 83 -20.60 17.08 11.55
N SER A 84 -21.39 18.06 11.17
CA SER A 84 -22.76 18.21 11.68
C SER A 84 -23.64 16.99 11.32
N SER A 85 -24.64 16.70 12.16
CA SER A 85 -25.55 15.55 11.94
C SER A 85 -26.31 15.64 10.62
N THR A 86 -26.66 16.86 10.20
CA THR A 86 -27.33 17.10 8.91
C THR A 86 -26.43 16.75 7.74
N LYS A 87 -25.17 17.21 7.76
CA LYS A 87 -24.19 16.91 6.71
C LYS A 87 -23.83 15.42 6.70
N LYS A 88 -23.77 14.77 7.86
CA LYS A 88 -23.52 13.33 7.94
C LYS A 88 -24.62 12.52 7.25
N LYS A 89 -25.90 12.88 7.45
CA LYS A 89 -27.03 12.22 6.73
C LYS A 89 -26.96 12.43 5.22
N LEU A 90 -26.59 13.63 4.78
CA LEU A 90 -26.42 13.94 3.36
C LEU A 90 -25.22 13.17 2.77
N LEU A 91 -24.09 13.12 3.51
CA LEU A 91 -22.92 12.36 3.13
C LEU A 91 -23.26 10.88 2.96
N HIS A 92 -23.97 10.28 3.91
CA HIS A 92 -24.36 8.86 3.84
C HIS A 92 -25.06 8.52 2.52
N LYS A 93 -26.09 9.30 2.14
CA LYS A 93 -26.78 9.08 0.86
C LYS A 93 -25.82 9.12 -0.33
N LYS A 94 -24.91 10.10 -0.34
CA LYS A 94 -24.01 10.34 -1.46
C LYS A 94 -22.93 9.28 -1.57
N ILE A 95 -22.32 8.86 -0.46
CA ILE A 95 -21.28 7.84 -0.44
C ILE A 95 -21.84 6.44 -0.70
N ASP A 96 -23.08 6.15 -0.29
CA ASP A 96 -23.78 4.91 -0.63
C ASP A 96 -23.96 4.76 -2.15
N GLU A 97 -24.42 5.80 -2.82
CA GLU A 97 -24.54 5.83 -4.29
C GLU A 97 -23.18 5.61 -4.99
N ILE A 98 -22.13 6.26 -4.49
CA ILE A 98 -20.77 6.14 -5.04
C ILE A 98 -20.24 4.73 -4.78
N GLY A 99 -20.36 4.21 -3.56
CA GLY A 99 -19.87 2.89 -3.19
C GLY A 99 -20.46 1.77 -4.07
N LYS A 100 -21.77 1.81 -4.31
CA LYS A 100 -22.47 0.85 -5.18
C LYS A 100 -21.99 0.85 -6.63
N LYS A 101 -21.46 1.99 -7.12
CA LYS A 101 -20.84 2.07 -8.46
C LYS A 101 -19.46 1.41 -8.50
N TYR A 102 -18.70 1.44 -7.39
CA TYR A 102 -17.39 0.80 -7.29
C TYR A 102 -17.48 -0.71 -7.05
N PHE A 103 -18.44 -1.14 -6.23
CA PHE A 103 -18.63 -2.51 -5.79
C PHE A 103 -20.11 -2.90 -5.85
N THR A 104 -20.51 -3.56 -6.93
CA THR A 104 -21.90 -3.99 -7.17
C THR A 104 -22.38 -4.99 -6.12
N ASP A 105 -21.47 -5.85 -5.62
CA ASP A 105 -21.76 -6.88 -4.62
C ASP A 105 -21.51 -6.40 -3.18
N GLY A 106 -21.08 -5.13 -3.03
CA GLY A 106 -20.82 -4.51 -1.75
C GLY A 106 -22.10 -4.18 -0.98
N LYS A 107 -22.04 -4.33 0.33
CA LYS A 107 -23.09 -3.89 1.25
C LYS A 107 -22.61 -2.65 2.00
N PHE A 108 -23.31 -1.54 1.80
CA PHE A 108 -23.01 -0.25 2.43
C PHE A 108 -24.02 -0.04 3.56
N LEU A 109 -23.61 -0.34 4.80
CA LEU A 109 -24.52 -0.46 5.96
C LEU A 109 -24.82 0.88 6.60
N GLY A 110 -24.00 1.90 6.35
CA GLY A 110 -24.17 3.23 6.91
C GLY A 110 -23.31 3.49 8.14
N PHE A 111 -23.63 4.54 8.87
CA PHE A 111 -22.93 4.91 10.11
C PHE A 111 -23.43 4.10 11.30
N SER A 112 -22.53 3.47 12.02
CA SER A 112 -22.80 2.78 13.29
C SER A 112 -23.11 3.78 14.42
N LYS A 113 -23.49 3.25 15.59
CA LYS A 113 -23.65 4.05 16.82
C LYS A 113 -22.32 4.72 17.25
N LEU A 114 -21.19 4.14 16.90
CA LEU A 114 -19.86 4.70 17.14
C LEU A 114 -19.42 5.69 16.05
N LEU A 115 -20.30 6.00 15.11
CA LEU A 115 -20.09 6.94 14.00
C LEU A 115 -19.08 6.45 12.95
N LEU A 116 -18.68 5.18 12.97
CA LEU A 116 -17.90 4.55 11.92
C LEU A 116 -18.81 4.19 10.74
N TYR A 117 -18.35 4.42 9.52
CA TYR A 117 -19.09 4.00 8.33
C TYR A 117 -18.74 2.55 7.99
N GLU A 118 -19.76 1.71 7.93
CA GLU A 118 -19.62 0.26 7.79
C GLU A 118 -19.85 -0.20 6.37
N ILE A 119 -18.90 -0.95 5.85
CA ILE A 119 -18.96 -1.56 4.52
C ILE A 119 -18.62 -3.05 4.64
N TYR A 120 -19.30 -3.88 3.87
CA TYR A 120 -18.91 -5.27 3.65
C TYR A 120 -18.75 -5.52 2.16
N ILE A 121 -17.58 -6.02 1.76
CA ILE A 121 -17.27 -6.42 0.39
C ILE A 121 -16.93 -7.91 0.39
N PRO A 122 -17.58 -8.74 -0.46
CA PRO A 122 -17.21 -10.15 -0.57
C PRO A 122 -15.74 -10.35 -0.92
N ARG A 123 -15.09 -11.35 -0.31
CA ARG A 123 -13.67 -11.69 -0.58
C ARG A 123 -13.60 -12.59 -1.81
N ASN A 124 -13.58 -12.01 -2.99
CA ASN A 124 -13.56 -12.75 -4.25
C ASN A 124 -12.13 -12.97 -4.78
N LEU A 125 -11.17 -12.18 -4.32
CA LEU A 125 -9.78 -12.24 -4.76
C LEU A 125 -8.83 -12.26 -3.56
N ALA A 126 -7.63 -12.75 -3.80
CA ALA A 126 -6.55 -12.64 -2.82
C ALA A 126 -6.15 -11.17 -2.65
N LEU A 127 -5.82 -10.79 -1.41
CA LEU A 127 -5.30 -9.47 -1.11
C LEU A 127 -3.99 -9.20 -1.86
N LEU A 128 -3.77 -7.96 -2.26
CA LEU A 128 -2.55 -7.55 -2.93
C LEU A 128 -1.30 -7.89 -2.08
N GLU A 129 -1.37 -7.69 -0.77
CA GLU A 129 -0.30 -8.02 0.17
C GLU A 129 0.05 -9.51 0.20
N ASN A 130 -0.94 -10.43 0.00
CA ASN A 130 -0.69 -11.87 0.00
C ASN A 130 0.21 -12.28 -1.17
N PHE A 131 0.16 -11.56 -2.29
CA PHE A 131 1.10 -11.77 -3.40
C PHE A 131 2.51 -11.34 -3.02
N TYR A 132 2.65 -10.43 -2.07
CA TYR A 132 3.92 -9.93 -1.56
C TYR A 132 4.47 -10.80 -0.42
N GLU A 133 3.65 -11.14 0.58
CA GLU A 133 4.05 -11.89 1.77
C GLU A 133 4.34 -13.37 1.50
N ASN A 134 3.60 -14.00 0.59
CA ASN A 134 3.80 -15.41 0.23
C ASN A 134 5.01 -15.66 -0.69
N SER A 135 5.76 -14.63 -1.00
CA SER A 135 6.88 -14.75 -1.89
C SER A 135 8.21 -14.47 -1.19
N ASP A 136 8.72 -15.46 -0.46
CA ASP A 136 10.18 -15.61 -0.35
C ASP A 136 10.85 -15.52 -1.74
N GLN A 137 10.12 -15.92 -2.81
CA GLN A 137 10.50 -15.75 -4.20
C GLN A 137 10.38 -14.29 -4.66
N PHE A 138 9.39 -13.52 -4.18
CA PHE A 138 9.19 -12.13 -4.60
C PHE A 138 10.25 -11.21 -4.00
N ASN A 139 10.56 -11.37 -2.71
CA ASN A 139 11.65 -10.64 -2.08
C ASN A 139 13.00 -10.94 -2.76
N LEU A 140 13.25 -12.21 -3.07
CA LEU A 140 14.44 -12.62 -3.82
C LEU A 140 14.46 -12.04 -5.24
N GLN A 141 13.32 -12.03 -5.94
CA GLN A 141 13.23 -11.45 -7.28
C GLN A 141 13.38 -9.92 -7.25
N ASN A 142 12.87 -9.23 -6.24
CA ASN A 142 13.07 -7.79 -6.07
C ASN A 142 14.52 -7.46 -5.76
N ASP A 143 15.18 -8.23 -4.89
CA ASP A 143 16.59 -8.06 -4.59
C ASP A 143 17.45 -8.32 -5.85
N LEU A 144 17.14 -9.34 -6.62
CA LEU A 144 17.82 -9.61 -7.88
C LEU A 144 17.51 -8.57 -8.97
N ARG A 145 16.30 -8.02 -9.01
CA ARG A 145 15.92 -6.92 -9.91
C ARG A 145 16.57 -5.61 -9.52
N SER A 146 16.64 -5.29 -8.22
CA SER A 146 17.35 -4.11 -7.72
C SER A 146 18.85 -4.21 -8.01
N LEU A 147 19.45 -5.38 -7.84
CA LEU A 147 20.80 -5.68 -8.27
C LEU A 147 21.00 -5.48 -9.78
N TRP A 148 20.08 -5.99 -10.59
CA TRP A 148 20.13 -5.85 -12.05
C TRP A 148 19.92 -4.40 -12.51
N ARG A 149 19.03 -3.63 -11.86
CA ARG A 149 18.85 -2.19 -12.14
C ARG A 149 20.07 -1.37 -11.74
N ALA A 150 20.61 -1.62 -10.56
CA ALA A 150 21.85 -1.00 -10.13
C ALA A 150 22.98 -1.30 -11.12
N SER A 151 23.06 -2.54 -11.62
CA SER A 151 24.04 -2.94 -12.61
C SER A 151 23.93 -2.18 -13.95
N LYS A 152 22.73 -1.80 -14.36
CA LYS A 152 22.52 -1.00 -15.58
C LYS A 152 22.88 0.49 -15.42
N LYS A 153 22.79 1.03 -14.20
CA LYS A 153 23.10 2.44 -13.92
C LYS A 153 24.60 2.70 -13.76
N ILE A 154 25.40 1.65 -13.55
CA ILE A 154 26.83 1.75 -13.27
C ILE A 154 27.62 1.62 -14.56
N LYS A 155 28.44 2.63 -14.83
CA LYS A 155 29.45 2.55 -15.89
C LYS A 155 30.47 1.50 -15.48
N SER A 156 30.87 0.66 -16.39
CA SER A 156 31.60 -0.62 -16.30
C SER A 156 32.89 -0.72 -15.42
N LYS A 157 33.16 0.26 -14.55
CA LYS A 157 34.37 0.29 -13.68
C LYS A 157 34.06 0.14 -12.19
N ASP A 158 32.81 0.26 -11.77
CA ASP A 158 32.46 0.24 -10.35
C ASP A 158 32.16 -1.19 -9.92
N LYS A 159 32.80 -1.63 -8.84
CA LYS A 159 32.53 -2.94 -8.22
C LYS A 159 31.42 -2.75 -7.19
N LEU A 160 30.39 -3.56 -7.26
CA LEU A 160 29.33 -3.60 -6.28
C LEU A 160 29.52 -4.75 -5.30
N GLN A 161 29.15 -4.53 -4.06
CA GLN A 161 29.04 -5.60 -3.06
C GLN A 161 27.58 -5.75 -2.65
N PHE A 162 27.05 -6.96 -2.77
CA PHE A 162 25.76 -7.33 -2.22
C PHE A 162 25.99 -8.10 -0.92
N ILE A 163 25.70 -7.44 0.22
CA ILE A 163 25.82 -8.04 1.53
C ILE A 163 24.49 -8.66 1.90
N CYS A 164 24.48 -9.93 2.31
CA CYS A 164 23.23 -10.60 2.66
C CYS A 164 23.39 -11.63 3.79
N GLY A 165 22.25 -11.88 4.46
CA GLY A 165 22.14 -12.92 5.48
C GLY A 165 22.10 -14.34 4.89
N ASN A 166 22.16 -15.34 5.76
CA ASN A 166 22.39 -16.74 5.38
C ASN A 166 21.35 -17.32 4.41
N ASN A 167 20.07 -17.10 4.64
CA ASN A 167 19.02 -17.66 3.81
C ASN A 167 19.01 -17.02 2.42
N LEU A 168 19.20 -15.72 2.35
CA LEU A 168 19.25 -14.99 1.10
C LEU A 168 20.49 -15.41 0.29
N TYR A 169 21.65 -15.53 0.95
CA TYR A 169 22.88 -16.02 0.32
C TYR A 169 22.69 -17.38 -0.35
N LYS A 170 22.12 -18.37 0.36
CA LYS A 170 21.86 -19.71 -0.20
C LYS A 170 20.96 -19.68 -1.42
N LYS A 171 19.99 -18.76 -1.45
CA LYS A 171 19.04 -18.61 -2.57
C LYS A 171 19.68 -17.97 -3.81
N ILE A 172 20.65 -17.06 -3.64
CA ILE A 172 21.23 -16.29 -4.74
C ILE A 172 22.56 -16.82 -5.25
N ILE A 173 23.34 -17.53 -4.43
CA ILE A 173 24.69 -17.98 -4.83
C ILE A 173 24.71 -18.83 -6.12
N ASN A 174 23.64 -19.55 -6.40
CA ASN A 174 23.47 -20.37 -7.59
C ASN A 174 22.78 -19.65 -8.76
N LYS A 175 22.47 -18.35 -8.62
CA LYS A 175 21.86 -17.55 -9.69
C LYS A 175 22.93 -16.86 -10.52
N LYS A 176 22.65 -16.66 -11.82
CA LYS A 176 23.52 -15.86 -12.69
C LYS A 176 23.29 -14.38 -12.40
N TYR A 177 24.32 -13.68 -11.98
CA TYR A 177 24.35 -12.23 -11.82
C TYR A 177 25.61 -11.65 -12.49
N PRO A 178 25.66 -10.33 -12.76
CA PRO A 178 26.81 -9.72 -13.43
C PRO A 178 28.11 -9.92 -12.64
N SER A 179 29.20 -10.15 -13.35
CA SER A 179 30.52 -10.47 -12.76
C SER A 179 31.13 -9.35 -11.90
N PHE A 180 30.64 -8.12 -12.07
CA PHE A 180 31.06 -6.97 -11.25
C PHE A 180 30.36 -6.88 -9.88
N ILE A 181 29.36 -7.75 -9.64
CA ILE A 181 28.68 -7.83 -8.33
C ILE A 181 29.34 -8.95 -7.51
N LYS A 182 29.89 -8.57 -6.37
CA LYS A 182 30.42 -9.53 -5.37
C LYS A 182 29.36 -9.78 -4.31
N VAL A 183 28.87 -11.00 -4.19
CA VAL A 183 27.94 -11.38 -3.11
C VAL A 183 28.74 -11.78 -1.87
N ILE A 184 28.41 -11.16 -0.72
CA ILE A 184 29.07 -11.36 0.56
C ILE A 184 28.05 -11.84 1.58
N GLN A 185 28.27 -13.03 2.13
CA GLN A 185 27.47 -13.57 3.23
C GLN A 185 27.94 -12.97 4.56
N ARG A 186 26.97 -12.55 5.39
CA ARG A 186 27.23 -12.09 6.76
C ARG A 186 26.29 -12.80 7.73
N ASN A 187 26.89 -13.53 8.68
CA ASN A 187 26.15 -14.33 9.65
C ASN A 187 25.53 -13.52 10.79
N ASP A 188 25.99 -12.29 10.98
CA ASP A 188 25.48 -11.32 11.95
C ASP A 188 24.24 -10.56 11.47
N LEU A 189 23.85 -10.72 10.20
CA LEU A 189 22.67 -10.09 9.63
C LEU A 189 21.44 -11.01 9.71
N PRO A 190 20.22 -10.43 9.75
CA PRO A 190 18.99 -11.21 9.65
C PRO A 190 18.99 -12.10 8.41
N ASN A 191 18.44 -13.30 8.51
CA ASN A 191 18.55 -14.35 7.48
C ASN A 191 18.11 -13.92 6.08
N ASN A 192 17.12 -13.05 5.97
CA ASN A 192 16.56 -12.55 4.70
C ASN A 192 16.99 -11.09 4.41
N TYR A 193 17.95 -10.55 5.12
CA TYR A 193 18.49 -9.22 4.87
C TYR A 193 19.34 -9.21 3.61
N GLY A 194 19.22 -8.15 2.82
CA GLY A 194 20.07 -7.89 1.64
C GLY A 194 20.26 -6.39 1.43
N GLU A 195 21.50 -5.98 1.15
CA GLU A 195 21.87 -4.60 0.90
C GLU A 195 22.95 -4.53 -0.17
N LEU A 196 22.78 -3.58 -1.10
CA LEU A 196 23.75 -3.30 -2.16
C LEU A 196 24.58 -2.09 -1.79
N LEU A 197 25.90 -2.26 -1.75
CA LEU A 197 26.85 -1.21 -1.46
C LEU A 197 27.77 -0.96 -2.66
N GLU A 198 28.05 0.31 -2.93
CA GLU A 198 29.10 0.71 -3.86
C GLU A 198 30.44 0.60 -3.15
N THR A 199 31.43 -0.05 -3.79
CA THR A 199 32.82 -0.03 -3.29
C THR A 199 33.53 1.14 -3.94
N ASN A 200 33.93 2.08 -3.13
CA ASN A 200 34.87 3.14 -3.52
C ASN A 200 36.21 2.53 -4.00
#